data_44cb4bec217ac126a01afa6247877d0f
#
_entry.id   44cb4bec217ac126a01afa6247877d0f
#
_cell.length_a   1.000
_cell.length_b   1.000
_cell.length_c   1.000
_cell.angle_alpha   90.00
_cell.angle_beta   90.00
_cell.angle_gamma   90.00
#
_symmetry.space_group_name_H-M   'P 1'
#
loop_
_entity.id
_entity.type
_entity.pdbx_description
1 polymer ?
#
loop_
_entity_poly.entity_id
_entity_poly.type
_entity_poly.pdbx_seq_one_letter_code
_entity_poly.pdbx_strand_id
1 'polypeptide(L)'
;SNINGLYRRGAVTAHSSVASAYFGSAMTIPGMLTGYFSNSYEGQERVCAYARTLTRQEQTNNVSGFVDGIWGGCYGVINVANGALMSMPEVPMSDEANRKARKVLLGEAKFFRAFNYFMLVKWFGDVPMPTQPSENVTDLEKPRTPVADIYTLIEQDLTEAVAALPDQTWQKNGHRISKYVALQAL
;
A
#
# COMPACT_ATOMS: atom_id res chain seq x y z
N SER A 1 10.39 -5.04 14.81
CA SER A 1 10.48 -3.72 14.17
C SER A 1 9.29 -3.52 13.25
N ASN A 2 8.66 -2.34 13.32
CA ASN A 2 7.47 -2.01 12.55
C ASN A 2 7.68 -2.09 11.02
N ILE A 3 8.91 -1.88 10.53
CA ILE A 3 9.24 -1.94 9.09
C ILE A 3 9.07 -3.35 8.53
N ASN A 4 9.44 -4.40 9.25
CA ASN A 4 9.18 -5.77 8.79
C ASN A 4 7.67 -6.05 8.67
N GLY A 5 6.85 -5.36 9.45
CA GLY A 5 5.41 -5.38 9.33
C GLY A 5 4.89 -4.81 8.01
N LEU A 6 5.59 -3.83 7.41
CA LEU A 6 5.24 -3.29 6.10
C LEU A 6 5.38 -4.33 4.99
N TYR A 7 6.47 -5.11 5.00
CA TYR A 7 6.66 -6.22 4.05
C TYR A 7 5.59 -7.30 4.21
N ARG A 8 5.20 -7.59 5.44
CA ARG A 8 4.16 -8.60 5.71
C ARG A 8 2.76 -8.12 5.34
N ARG A 9 2.47 -6.83 5.55
CA ARG A 9 1.16 -6.23 5.24
C ARG A 9 1.08 -5.72 3.81
N GLY A 10 2.16 -5.16 3.29
CA GLY A 10 2.23 -4.50 1.99
C GLY A 10 2.69 -5.40 0.85
N ALA A 11 3.28 -6.53 1.15
CA ALA A 11 3.67 -7.54 0.17
C ALA A 11 3.07 -8.88 0.57
N VAL A 12 2.13 -9.33 -0.20
CA VAL A 12 1.98 -10.72 -0.58
C VAL A 12 2.35 -11.76 0.48
N THR A 13 1.50 -11.98 1.44
CA THR A 13 1.44 -13.32 2.03
C THR A 13 0.11 -13.94 1.68
N ALA A 14 0.13 -15.10 1.06
CA ALA A 14 -1.00 -15.80 0.46
C ALA A 14 -2.15 -16.17 1.42
N HIS A 15 -2.12 -15.73 2.65
CA HIS A 15 -3.07 -16.12 3.68
C HIS A 15 -3.61 -14.97 4.54
N SER A 16 -3.33 -13.71 4.21
CA SER A 16 -3.93 -12.57 4.91
C SER A 16 -4.97 -11.88 4.04
N SER A 17 -6.00 -11.33 4.66
CA SER A 17 -7.00 -10.48 4.01
C SER A 17 -6.40 -9.32 3.22
N VAL A 18 -5.19 -8.89 3.58
CA VAL A 18 -4.42 -7.84 2.91
C VAL A 18 -3.77 -8.33 1.62
N ALA A 19 -3.30 -9.58 1.56
CA ALA A 19 -2.81 -10.17 0.31
C ALA A 19 -3.94 -10.35 -0.70
N SER A 20 -5.14 -10.61 -0.25
CA SER A 20 -6.34 -10.59 -1.08
C SER A 20 -6.62 -9.20 -1.64
N ALA A 21 -6.33 -8.13 -0.89
CA ALA A 21 -6.55 -6.78 -1.34
C ALA A 21 -5.60 -6.36 -2.49
N TYR A 22 -4.28 -6.65 -2.38
CA TYR A 22 -3.33 -6.21 -3.41
C TYR A 22 -3.37 -7.06 -4.68
N PHE A 23 -3.22 -8.36 -4.55
CA PHE A 23 -3.08 -9.24 -5.71
C PHE A 23 -4.35 -10.01 -6.02
N GLY A 24 -5.05 -10.49 -5.02
CA GLY A 24 -6.31 -11.18 -5.23
C GLY A 24 -7.37 -10.24 -5.80
N SER A 25 -7.74 -9.21 -5.06
CA SER A 25 -8.81 -8.31 -5.47
C SER A 25 -8.36 -7.28 -6.51
N ALA A 26 -7.23 -6.61 -6.29
CA ALA A 26 -6.80 -5.52 -7.16
C ALA A 26 -6.35 -5.96 -8.55
N MET A 27 -5.91 -7.20 -8.74
CA MET A 27 -5.56 -7.74 -10.06
C MET A 27 -6.68 -8.62 -10.65
N THR A 28 -7.34 -9.40 -9.82
CA THR A 28 -8.36 -10.35 -10.30
C THR A 28 -9.64 -9.64 -10.72
N ILE A 29 -10.09 -8.64 -9.98
CA ILE A 29 -11.33 -7.91 -10.29
C ILE A 29 -11.26 -7.21 -11.64
N PRO A 30 -10.25 -6.39 -11.98
CA PRO A 30 -10.14 -5.80 -13.31
C PRO A 30 -10.10 -6.86 -14.43
N GLY A 31 -9.38 -7.95 -14.22
CA GLY A 31 -9.33 -9.05 -15.19
C GLY A 31 -10.70 -9.70 -15.42
N MET A 32 -11.51 -9.85 -14.38
CA MET A 32 -12.89 -10.36 -14.49
C MET A 32 -13.83 -9.36 -15.16
N LEU A 33 -13.67 -8.06 -14.89
CA LEU A 33 -14.47 -7.00 -15.51
C LEU A 33 -14.22 -6.90 -17.01
N THR A 34 -13.00 -7.20 -17.46
CA THR A 34 -12.65 -7.21 -18.90
C THR A 34 -13.04 -8.50 -19.60
N GLY A 35 -13.50 -9.51 -18.87
CA GLY A 35 -13.84 -10.83 -19.43
C GLY A 35 -12.66 -11.74 -19.74
N TYR A 36 -11.41 -11.32 -19.41
CA TYR A 36 -10.21 -12.16 -19.61
C TYR A 36 -10.14 -13.33 -18.63
N PHE A 37 -10.72 -13.18 -17.45
CA PHE A 37 -10.72 -14.22 -16.42
C PHE A 37 -12.16 -14.63 -16.11
N SER A 38 -12.36 -15.93 -15.93
CA SER A 38 -13.56 -16.49 -15.33
C SER A 38 -13.18 -17.27 -14.08
N ASN A 39 -14.02 -17.21 -13.06
CA ASN A 39 -13.82 -18.01 -11.86
C ASN A 39 -14.57 -19.34 -12.02
N SER A 40 -13.84 -20.44 -12.09
CA SER A 40 -14.38 -21.80 -12.20
C SER A 40 -14.48 -22.52 -10.86
N TYR A 41 -14.08 -21.88 -9.76
CA TYR A 41 -14.15 -22.50 -8.43
C TYR A 41 -15.54 -22.37 -7.83
N GLU A 42 -16.22 -23.48 -7.66
CA GLU A 42 -17.48 -23.55 -6.94
C GLU A 42 -17.28 -23.09 -5.48
N GLY A 43 -18.03 -22.11 -5.02
CA GLY A 43 -17.90 -21.49 -3.70
C GLY A 43 -17.21 -20.12 -3.70
N GLN A 44 -16.60 -19.69 -4.80
CA GLN A 44 -16.16 -18.31 -4.99
C GLN A 44 -17.10 -17.50 -5.93
N GLU A 45 -18.35 -17.85 -5.96
CA GLU A 45 -19.39 -17.11 -6.67
C GLU A 45 -19.44 -15.62 -6.33
N ARG A 46 -18.96 -15.26 -5.12
CA ARG A 46 -18.85 -13.86 -4.66
C ARG A 46 -18.00 -13.02 -5.59
N VAL A 47 -16.87 -13.51 -6.09
CA VAL A 47 -15.97 -12.74 -6.96
C VAL A 47 -16.60 -12.51 -8.33
N CYS A 48 -17.29 -13.54 -8.87
CA CYS A 48 -18.03 -13.41 -10.13
C CYS A 48 -19.26 -12.53 -9.98
N ALA A 49 -19.97 -12.63 -8.83
CA ALA A 49 -21.10 -11.76 -8.51
C ALA A 49 -20.63 -10.31 -8.38
N TYR A 50 -19.48 -10.07 -7.76
CA TYR A 50 -18.88 -8.76 -7.63
C TYR A 50 -18.57 -8.11 -8.99
N ALA A 51 -17.90 -8.82 -9.90
CA ALA A 51 -17.64 -8.32 -11.24
C ALA A 51 -18.92 -7.98 -12.01
N ARG A 52 -19.94 -8.85 -11.92
CA ARG A 52 -21.26 -8.59 -12.53
C ARG A 52 -21.97 -7.41 -11.89
N THR A 53 -21.88 -7.26 -10.58
CA THR A 53 -22.50 -6.17 -9.83
C THR A 53 -21.87 -4.82 -10.17
N LEU A 54 -20.53 -4.76 -10.29
CA LEU A 54 -19.85 -3.52 -10.72
C LEU A 54 -20.25 -3.10 -12.13
N THR A 55 -20.31 -4.05 -13.07
CA THR A 55 -20.73 -3.74 -14.45
C THR A 55 -22.19 -3.33 -14.55
N ARG A 56 -23.04 -3.76 -13.64
CA ARG A 56 -24.47 -3.41 -13.59
C ARG A 56 -24.79 -2.26 -12.63
N GLN A 57 -23.78 -1.71 -11.96
CA GLN A 57 -23.95 -0.69 -10.92
C GLN A 57 -24.88 -1.12 -9.76
N GLU A 58 -25.01 -2.41 -9.53
CA GLU A 58 -25.80 -2.94 -8.43
C GLU A 58 -24.97 -2.89 -7.14
N GLN A 59 -25.45 -2.22 -6.13
CA GLN A 59 -24.84 -2.23 -4.80
C GLN A 59 -25.39 -3.38 -3.98
N THR A 60 -24.54 -4.33 -3.65
CA THR A 60 -24.88 -5.42 -2.70
C THR A 60 -23.90 -5.44 -1.54
N ASN A 61 -24.37 -5.84 -0.37
CA ASN A 61 -23.54 -5.97 0.84
C ASN A 61 -22.36 -6.96 0.67
N ASN A 62 -22.40 -7.83 -0.34
CA ASN A 62 -21.32 -8.75 -0.65
C ASN A 62 -20.15 -8.10 -1.44
N VAL A 63 -20.38 -6.92 -2.01
CA VAL A 63 -19.37 -6.16 -2.77
C VAL A 63 -18.45 -5.39 -1.83
N SER A 64 -18.99 -4.88 -0.72
CA SER A 64 -18.23 -4.05 0.23
C SER A 64 -16.97 -4.74 0.75
N GLY A 65 -17.02 -6.02 1.07
CA GLY A 65 -15.89 -6.72 1.67
C GLY A 65 -14.60 -6.72 0.83
N PHE A 66 -14.69 -6.70 -0.50
CA PHE A 66 -13.50 -6.63 -1.37
C PHE A 66 -12.95 -5.20 -1.48
N VAL A 67 -13.83 -4.22 -1.61
CA VAL A 67 -13.47 -2.79 -1.71
C VAL A 67 -12.93 -2.31 -0.36
N ASP A 68 -13.61 -2.66 0.74
CA ASP A 68 -13.19 -2.36 2.10
C ASP A 68 -11.83 -2.98 2.43
N GLY A 69 -11.57 -4.19 1.91
CA GLY A 69 -10.27 -4.86 2.04
C GLY A 69 -9.12 -4.09 1.39
N ILE A 70 -9.33 -3.51 0.20
CA ILE A 70 -8.32 -2.65 -0.46
C ILE A 70 -8.13 -1.37 0.34
N TRP A 71 -9.21 -0.69 0.68
CA TRP A 71 -9.20 0.56 1.45
C TRP A 71 -8.50 0.38 2.80
N GLY A 72 -9.00 -0.51 3.63
CA GLY A 72 -8.46 -0.76 4.96
C GLY A 72 -7.04 -1.33 4.94
N GLY A 73 -6.71 -2.16 3.94
CA GLY A 73 -5.37 -2.69 3.75
C GLY A 73 -4.36 -1.59 3.46
N CYS A 74 -4.65 -0.71 2.50
CA CYS A 74 -3.77 0.40 2.14
C CYS A 74 -3.58 1.37 3.31
N TYR A 75 -4.66 1.80 3.95
CA TYR A 75 -4.55 2.71 5.10
C TYR A 75 -3.84 2.07 6.30
N GLY A 76 -3.99 0.77 6.52
CA GLY A 76 -3.24 0.05 7.53
C GLY A 76 -1.73 0.09 7.31
N VAL A 77 -1.27 -0.02 6.06
CA VAL A 77 0.15 0.13 5.70
C VAL A 77 0.60 1.58 5.84
N ILE A 78 -0.18 2.54 5.34
CA ILE A 78 0.11 3.99 5.46
C ILE A 78 0.27 4.38 6.92
N ASN A 79 -0.61 3.92 7.80
CA ASN A 79 -0.53 4.23 9.24
C ASN A 79 0.76 3.71 9.88
N VAL A 80 1.16 2.47 9.57
CA VAL A 80 2.43 1.90 10.05
C VAL A 80 3.63 2.66 9.48
N ALA A 81 3.60 3.05 8.20
CA ALA A 81 4.65 3.84 7.56
C ALA A 81 4.76 5.22 8.22
N ASN A 82 3.65 5.91 8.44
CA ASN A 82 3.61 7.20 9.14
C ASN A 82 4.20 7.10 10.55
N GLY A 83 3.84 6.06 11.31
CA GLY A 83 4.41 5.82 12.64
C GLY A 83 5.92 5.61 12.61
N ALA A 84 6.43 4.88 11.61
CA ALA A 84 7.87 4.69 11.43
C ALA A 84 8.58 6.00 11.04
N LEU A 85 8.00 6.78 10.14
CA LEU A 85 8.55 8.07 9.70
C LEU A 85 8.58 9.11 10.82
N MET A 86 7.61 9.06 11.74
CA MET A 86 7.56 9.95 12.89
C MET A 86 8.53 9.53 13.99
N SER A 87 8.58 8.24 14.33
CA SER A 87 9.30 7.78 15.52
C SER A 87 10.78 7.47 15.29
N MET A 88 11.17 6.99 14.09
CA MET A 88 12.57 6.59 13.85
C MET A 88 13.59 7.74 13.86
N PRO A 89 13.28 8.96 13.38
CA PRO A 89 14.22 10.09 13.47
C PRO A 89 14.59 10.46 14.90
N GLU A 90 13.68 10.26 15.86
CA GLU A 90 13.85 10.59 17.28
C GLU A 90 14.78 9.61 18.03
N VAL A 91 15.07 8.43 17.43
CA VAL A 91 15.92 7.43 18.09
C VAL A 91 17.39 7.87 18.02
N PRO A 92 18.07 8.09 19.17
CA PRO A 92 19.48 8.44 19.18
C PRO A 92 20.33 7.33 18.56
N MET A 93 21.29 7.70 17.71
CA MET A 93 22.21 6.76 17.08
C MET A 93 23.64 7.23 17.16
N SER A 94 24.49 6.45 17.81
CA SER A 94 25.87 6.79 18.09
C SER A 94 26.83 6.46 16.95
N ASP A 95 26.52 5.44 16.13
CA ASP A 95 27.45 4.98 15.09
C ASP A 95 26.88 5.20 13.67
N GLU A 96 27.81 5.23 12.70
CA GLU A 96 27.50 5.50 11.29
C GLU A 96 26.74 4.34 10.63
N ALA A 97 27.00 3.10 11.02
CA ALA A 97 26.34 1.94 10.47
C ALA A 97 24.84 1.96 10.80
N ASN A 98 24.48 2.29 12.04
CA ASN A 98 23.10 2.43 12.47
C ASN A 98 22.41 3.62 11.82
N ARG A 99 23.11 4.77 11.63
CA ARG A 99 22.55 5.91 10.87
C ARG A 99 22.23 5.54 9.43
N LYS A 100 23.15 4.81 8.77
CA LYS A 100 22.93 4.32 7.40
C LYS A 100 21.76 3.33 7.34
N ALA A 101 21.70 2.38 8.26
CA ALA A 101 20.59 1.43 8.34
C ALA A 101 19.24 2.14 8.55
N ARG A 102 19.19 3.14 9.44
CA ARG A 102 17.98 3.96 9.65
C ARG A 102 17.55 4.68 8.38
N LYS A 103 18.50 5.28 7.62
CA LYS A 103 18.20 5.96 6.35
C LYS A 103 17.51 5.00 5.38
N VAL A 104 18.00 3.77 5.26
CA VAL A 104 17.40 2.74 4.41
C VAL A 104 15.98 2.40 4.89
N LEU A 105 15.78 2.19 6.19
CA LEU A 105 14.47 1.86 6.75
C LEU A 105 13.44 2.98 6.55
N LEU A 106 13.86 4.25 6.64
CA LEU A 106 13.00 5.39 6.32
C LEU A 106 12.66 5.44 4.82
N GLY A 107 13.60 5.11 3.95
CA GLY A 107 13.35 4.98 2.51
C GLY A 107 12.34 3.89 2.18
N GLU A 108 12.42 2.74 2.86
CA GLU A 108 11.43 1.67 2.72
C GLU A 108 10.04 2.13 3.20
N ALA A 109 9.95 2.83 4.33
CA ALA A 109 8.68 3.36 4.84
C ALA A 109 8.04 4.34 3.86
N LYS A 110 8.82 5.23 3.25
CA LYS A 110 8.36 6.16 2.22
C LYS A 110 7.88 5.43 0.97
N PHE A 111 8.64 4.46 0.48
CA PHE A 111 8.20 3.62 -0.64
C PHE A 111 6.84 2.98 -0.37
N PHE A 112 6.66 2.33 0.77
CA PHE A 112 5.39 1.68 1.10
C PHE A 112 4.24 2.68 1.25
N ARG A 113 4.49 3.87 1.81
CA ARG A 113 3.48 4.92 1.90
C ARG A 113 3.04 5.39 0.51
N ALA A 114 3.99 5.74 -0.34
CA ALA A 114 3.74 6.17 -1.72
C ALA A 114 2.99 5.11 -2.54
N PHE A 115 3.44 3.87 -2.51
CA PHE A 115 2.82 2.78 -3.24
C PHE A 115 1.37 2.55 -2.81
N ASN A 116 1.08 2.66 -1.52
CA ASN A 116 -0.29 2.49 -1.03
C ASN A 116 -1.19 3.66 -1.36
N TYR A 117 -0.69 4.90 -1.36
CA TYR A 117 -1.44 6.04 -1.89
C TYR A 117 -1.70 5.90 -3.39
N PHE A 118 -0.73 5.46 -4.17
CA PHE A 118 -0.92 5.17 -5.59
C PHE A 118 -2.04 4.14 -5.82
N MET A 119 -2.08 3.06 -5.04
CA MET A 119 -3.16 2.08 -5.11
C MET A 119 -4.52 2.70 -4.76
N LEU A 120 -4.60 3.50 -3.69
CA LEU A 120 -5.84 4.18 -3.29
C LEU A 120 -6.35 5.12 -4.39
N VAL A 121 -5.47 5.94 -4.96
CA VAL A 121 -5.85 6.88 -6.03
C VAL A 121 -6.36 6.15 -7.28
N LYS A 122 -5.71 5.05 -7.67
CA LYS A 122 -6.15 4.24 -8.82
C LYS A 122 -7.54 3.66 -8.65
N TRP A 123 -7.92 3.31 -7.41
CA TRP A 123 -9.21 2.68 -7.13
C TRP A 123 -10.32 3.66 -6.77
N PHE A 124 -9.98 4.74 -6.08
CA PHE A 124 -10.96 5.60 -5.41
C PHE A 124 -10.90 7.08 -5.82
N GLY A 125 -9.91 7.47 -6.64
CA GLY A 125 -9.70 8.88 -6.97
C GLY A 125 -9.25 9.69 -5.76
N ASP A 126 -9.93 10.81 -5.48
CA ASP A 126 -9.66 11.63 -4.30
C ASP A 126 -9.90 10.83 -3.01
N VAL A 127 -8.92 10.81 -2.13
CA VAL A 127 -8.97 10.08 -0.85
C VAL A 127 -8.38 10.92 0.28
N PRO A 128 -8.73 10.66 1.54
CA PRO A 128 -8.03 11.28 2.69
C PRO A 128 -6.53 10.98 2.67
N MET A 129 -5.70 11.99 2.97
CA MET A 129 -4.22 11.86 2.93
C MET A 129 -3.58 12.14 4.30
N PRO A 130 -3.76 11.26 5.31
CA PRO A 130 -3.05 11.38 6.58
C PRO A 130 -1.54 11.12 6.39
N THR A 131 -0.72 12.07 6.83
CA THR A 131 0.75 11.97 6.82
C THR A 131 1.33 11.68 8.20
N GLN A 132 0.47 11.60 9.22
CA GLN A 132 0.81 11.24 10.60
C GLN A 132 0.05 9.96 11.00
N PRO A 133 0.56 9.18 11.95
CA PRO A 133 -0.16 8.03 12.46
C PRO A 133 -1.46 8.49 13.15
N SER A 134 -2.52 7.73 12.95
CA SER A 134 -3.77 7.95 13.68
C SER A 134 -3.64 7.34 15.08
N GLU A 135 -3.74 8.16 16.10
CA GLU A 135 -3.66 7.74 17.51
C GLU A 135 -5.05 7.50 18.12
N ASN A 136 -6.09 8.12 17.56
CA ASN A 136 -7.44 8.06 18.08
C ASN A 136 -8.49 7.73 17.02
N VAL A 137 -9.55 7.04 17.42
CA VAL A 137 -10.71 6.70 16.59
C VAL A 137 -11.44 7.95 16.08
N THR A 138 -11.34 9.07 16.78
CA THR A 138 -11.94 10.37 16.43
C THR A 138 -11.25 11.08 15.26
N ASP A 139 -10.04 10.67 14.87
CA ASP A 139 -9.29 11.26 13.76
C ASP A 139 -9.65 10.68 12.38
N LEU A 140 -10.68 9.89 12.28
CA LEU A 140 -11.04 9.15 11.07
C LEU A 140 -11.82 9.99 10.04
N GLU A 141 -12.42 11.11 10.46
CA GLU A 141 -13.17 12.00 9.57
C GLU A 141 -12.24 13.05 8.94
N LYS A 142 -11.50 12.66 7.92
CA LYS A 142 -10.68 13.60 7.13
C LYS A 142 -11.32 13.82 5.76
N PRO A 143 -11.33 15.07 5.26
CA PRO A 143 -11.82 15.34 3.92
C PRO A 143 -10.98 14.61 2.88
N ARG A 144 -11.56 14.40 1.70
CA ARG A 144 -10.79 13.87 0.56
C ARG A 144 -9.79 14.93 0.08
N THR A 145 -8.59 14.49 -0.20
CA THR A 145 -7.52 15.29 -0.80
C THR A 145 -7.57 15.09 -2.31
N PRO A 146 -7.42 16.15 -3.13
CA PRO A 146 -7.36 16.02 -4.57
C PRO A 146 -6.24 15.08 -5.03
N VAL A 147 -6.50 14.32 -6.09
CA VAL A 147 -5.55 13.37 -6.69
C VAL A 147 -4.19 14.02 -6.98
N ALA A 148 -4.17 15.26 -7.48
CA ALA A 148 -2.93 15.97 -7.81
C ALA A 148 -2.03 16.18 -6.59
N ASP A 149 -2.61 16.53 -5.44
CA ASP A 149 -1.85 16.73 -4.20
C ASP A 149 -1.31 15.40 -3.67
N ILE A 150 -2.08 14.32 -3.84
CA ILE A 150 -1.64 12.98 -3.46
C ILE A 150 -0.47 12.52 -4.34
N TYR A 151 -0.50 12.77 -5.65
CA TYR A 151 0.63 12.48 -6.54
C TYR A 151 1.86 13.28 -6.16
N THR A 152 1.73 14.53 -5.73
CA THR A 152 2.86 15.32 -5.22
C THR A 152 3.55 14.62 -4.04
N LEU A 153 2.78 14.08 -3.09
CA LEU A 153 3.35 13.30 -1.98
C LEU A 153 3.98 11.99 -2.46
N ILE A 154 3.35 11.29 -3.40
CA ILE A 154 3.86 10.04 -3.96
C ILE A 154 5.22 10.26 -4.62
N GLU A 155 5.35 11.27 -5.48
CA GLU A 155 6.60 11.60 -6.17
C GLU A 155 7.70 12.03 -5.19
N GLN A 156 7.36 12.83 -4.19
CA GLN A 156 8.30 13.20 -3.13
C GLN A 156 8.81 11.97 -2.37
N ASP A 157 7.91 11.13 -1.90
CA ASP A 157 8.27 9.93 -1.13
C ASP A 157 9.09 8.94 -1.95
N LEU A 158 8.75 8.72 -3.23
CA LEU A 158 9.51 7.84 -4.12
C LEU A 158 10.90 8.41 -4.44
N THR A 159 11.01 9.71 -4.68
CA THR A 159 12.31 10.39 -4.92
C THR A 159 13.22 10.23 -3.71
N GLU A 160 12.70 10.45 -2.51
CA GLU A 160 13.47 10.29 -1.28
C GLU A 160 13.80 8.82 -0.99
N ALA A 161 12.90 7.89 -1.34
CA ALA A 161 13.16 6.46 -1.25
C ALA A 161 14.31 6.04 -2.18
N VAL A 162 14.30 6.50 -3.43
CA VAL A 162 15.40 6.25 -4.40
C VAL A 162 16.76 6.73 -3.85
N ALA A 163 16.79 7.90 -3.20
CA ALA A 163 18.02 8.47 -2.62
C ALA A 163 18.50 7.74 -1.35
N ALA A 164 17.60 6.99 -0.69
CA ALA A 164 17.90 6.31 0.59
C ALA A 164 18.17 4.82 0.43
N LEU A 165 17.57 4.17 -0.57
CA LEU A 165 17.61 2.72 -0.74
C LEU A 165 18.92 2.23 -1.37
N PRO A 166 19.35 0.98 -1.06
CA PRO A 166 20.58 0.42 -1.60
C PRO A 166 20.56 0.26 -3.13
N ASP A 167 21.67 0.58 -3.76
CA ASP A 167 21.91 0.38 -5.19
C ASP A 167 22.32 -1.08 -5.44
N GLN A 168 21.36 -1.97 -5.27
CA GLN A 168 21.54 -3.43 -5.40
C GLN A 168 20.26 -4.03 -5.98
N THR A 169 20.38 -5.20 -6.63
CA THR A 169 19.21 -5.98 -7.00
C THR A 169 18.48 -6.46 -5.73
N TRP A 170 17.18 -6.70 -5.82
CA TRP A 170 16.39 -7.16 -4.68
C TRP A 170 16.90 -8.49 -4.09
N GLN A 171 17.43 -9.40 -4.91
CA GLN A 171 18.03 -10.66 -4.45
C GLN A 171 19.29 -10.40 -3.59
N LYS A 172 20.16 -9.49 -4.02
CA LYS A 172 21.36 -9.12 -3.26
C LYS A 172 21.05 -8.33 -2.00
N ASN A 173 19.90 -7.65 -1.98
CA ASN A 173 19.39 -6.89 -0.84
C ASN A 173 18.54 -7.73 0.12
N GLY A 174 18.69 -9.04 0.15
CA GLY A 174 17.95 -9.93 1.04
C GLY A 174 16.44 -9.92 0.80
N HIS A 175 16.02 -9.79 -0.45
CA HIS A 175 14.63 -9.69 -0.88
C HIS A 175 13.86 -8.48 -0.30
N ARG A 176 14.58 -7.39 0.00
CA ARG A 176 14.00 -6.11 0.42
C ARG A 176 13.95 -5.13 -0.74
N ILE A 177 13.09 -4.12 -0.61
CA ILE A 177 12.97 -3.03 -1.59
C ILE A 177 14.35 -2.40 -1.83
N SER A 178 14.72 -2.26 -3.10
CA SER A 178 15.95 -1.63 -3.54
C SER A 178 15.66 -0.35 -4.32
N LYS A 179 16.71 0.43 -4.59
CA LYS A 179 16.63 1.63 -5.42
C LYS A 179 15.92 1.38 -6.75
N TYR A 180 16.18 0.24 -7.40
CA TYR A 180 15.57 -0.08 -8.70
C TYR A 180 14.07 -0.32 -8.62
N VAL A 181 13.59 -0.89 -7.52
CA VAL A 181 12.14 -1.08 -7.30
C VAL A 181 11.46 0.28 -7.10
N ALA A 182 12.11 1.21 -6.37
CA ALA A 182 11.57 2.56 -6.18
C ALA A 182 11.61 3.38 -7.48
N LEU A 183 12.66 3.25 -8.29
CA LEU A 183 12.76 3.89 -9.62
C LEU A 183 11.67 3.40 -10.59
N GLN A 184 11.31 2.12 -10.53
CA GLN A 184 10.23 1.58 -11.38
C GLN A 184 8.85 2.09 -10.97
N ALA A 185 8.69 2.51 -9.72
CA ALA A 185 7.43 3.04 -9.20
C ALA A 185 7.30 4.58 -9.39
N LEU A 186 8.41 5.29 -9.55
CA LEU A 186 8.50 6.71 -9.86
C LEU A 186 8.20 6.96 -11.35
#